data_a32149ade8347ee63d3964925f7816fd
#
_entry.id   a32149ade8347ee63d3964925f7816fd
#
_cell.length_a   1.000
_cell.length_b   1.000
_cell.length_c   1.000
_cell.angle_alpha   90.00
_cell.angle_beta   90.00
_cell.angle_gamma   90.00
#
_symmetry.space_group_name_H-M   'P 1'
#
loop_
_entity.id
_entity.type
_entity.pdbx_description
1 polymer ?
#
loop_
_entity_poly.entity_id
_entity_poly.type
_entity_poly.pdbx_seq_one_letter_code
_entity_poly.pdbx_strand_id
1 'polypeptide(L)'
;MSSLDEANNFVNCVMNRYRNDTIMRTGATLLLILIPFIAVGLGYGIIRYTENEMLITDYLNSVAMMSVWFFLLIMMFLTFRRLEDHSNRDRQWRDILIHYARERGCSSVNLQKLDRRCRRIEGTAIIYPASIILAAYFVLFVLALCYPKVVYYEFGIHITMYTLVLFGAALNFLMFLLVYTYSMKYPHAHESSQIRFVEEFRFTMLRDDMVVPEMIPSVRHTWLIIHVFLFMITGGLYAFYLILMVYRSTNNHLYNQWSYEIRLMKAIVKHEGGKGIRSAGDRKKGAKG
;
A
#
# COMPACT_ATOMS: atom_id res chain seq x y z
N MET A 1 14.00 -20.23 -22.66
CA MET A 1 13.67 -20.79 -21.34
C MET A 1 12.59 -21.83 -21.55
N SER A 2 12.57 -22.91 -20.76
CA SER A 2 11.50 -23.90 -20.86
C SER A 2 10.29 -23.50 -20.00
N SER A 3 9.10 -24.06 -20.25
CA SER A 3 7.92 -23.83 -19.39
C SER A 3 8.16 -24.27 -17.95
N LEU A 4 9.04 -25.23 -17.73
CA LEU A 4 9.46 -25.68 -16.40
C LEU A 4 10.29 -24.61 -15.68
N ASP A 5 11.17 -23.90 -16.40
CA ASP A 5 11.95 -22.79 -15.84
C ASP A 5 11.02 -21.66 -15.40
N GLU A 6 10.02 -21.33 -16.21
CA GLU A 6 9.02 -20.30 -15.85
C GLU A 6 8.14 -20.74 -14.67
N ALA A 7 7.77 -22.01 -14.58
CA ALA A 7 7.07 -22.55 -13.43
C ALA A 7 7.90 -22.41 -12.14
N ASN A 8 9.21 -22.71 -12.20
CA ASN A 8 10.13 -22.54 -11.07
C ASN A 8 10.30 -21.06 -10.71
N ASN A 9 10.42 -20.15 -11.69
CA ASN A 9 10.45 -18.71 -11.47
C ASN A 9 9.19 -18.22 -10.77
N PHE A 10 8.02 -18.74 -11.17
CA PHE A 10 6.76 -18.42 -10.51
C PHE A 10 6.74 -18.88 -9.05
N VAL A 11 7.17 -20.13 -8.78
CA VAL A 11 7.29 -20.65 -7.41
C VAL A 11 8.18 -19.76 -6.57
N ASN A 12 9.36 -19.39 -7.09
CA ASN A 12 10.30 -18.52 -6.39
C ASN A 12 9.71 -17.12 -6.13
N CYS A 13 8.97 -16.56 -7.10
CA CYS A 13 8.29 -15.27 -6.94
C CYS A 13 7.24 -15.33 -5.80
N VAL A 14 6.42 -16.38 -5.76
CA VAL A 14 5.43 -16.59 -4.70
C VAL A 14 6.08 -16.82 -3.34
N MET A 15 7.14 -17.61 -3.27
CA MET A 15 7.85 -17.90 -2.01
C MET A 15 8.61 -16.68 -1.45
N ASN A 16 9.16 -15.83 -2.32
CA ASN A 16 9.86 -14.60 -1.91
C ASN A 16 8.93 -13.46 -1.50
N ARG A 17 7.62 -13.66 -1.59
CA ARG A 17 6.61 -12.67 -1.23
C ARG A 17 6.79 -12.05 0.15
N TYR A 18 7.14 -12.85 1.16
CA TYR A 18 7.35 -12.37 2.53
C TYR A 18 8.41 -11.27 2.66
N ARG A 19 9.31 -11.15 1.68
CA ARG A 19 10.32 -10.10 1.66
C ARG A 19 9.78 -8.77 1.15
N ASN A 20 8.77 -8.82 0.27
CA ASN A 20 8.26 -7.64 -0.45
C ASN A 20 6.91 -7.15 0.10
N ASP A 21 6.05 -8.08 0.55
CA ASP A 21 4.72 -7.75 1.07
C ASP A 21 4.73 -7.74 2.60
N THR A 22 4.94 -6.58 3.19
CA THR A 22 4.95 -6.41 4.65
C THR A 22 3.52 -6.37 5.19
N ILE A 23 3.16 -7.35 6.01
CA ILE A 23 1.87 -7.36 6.70
C ILE A 23 2.04 -6.75 8.08
N MET A 24 1.36 -5.63 8.34
CA MET A 24 1.36 -5.01 9.68
C MET A 24 0.21 -5.56 10.51
N ARG A 25 0.55 -6.11 11.69
CA ARG A 25 -0.46 -6.55 12.66
C ARG A 25 -1.23 -5.34 13.18
N THR A 26 -2.56 -5.48 13.32
CA THR A 26 -3.45 -4.39 13.82
C THR A 26 -2.97 -3.84 15.16
N GLY A 27 -2.48 -4.68 16.07
CA GLY A 27 -1.92 -4.25 17.35
C GLY A 27 -0.66 -3.38 17.19
N ALA A 28 0.24 -3.71 16.28
CA ALA A 28 1.41 -2.89 15.98
C ALA A 28 1.01 -1.53 15.40
N THR A 29 0.01 -1.49 14.53
CA THR A 29 -0.52 -0.24 13.95
C THR A 29 -1.14 0.64 15.05
N LEU A 30 -1.92 0.06 15.96
CA LEU A 30 -2.48 0.78 17.11
C LEU A 30 -1.40 1.34 18.04
N LEU A 31 -0.37 0.53 18.36
CA LEU A 31 0.77 1.00 19.16
C LEU A 31 1.48 2.18 18.48
N LEU A 32 1.74 2.09 17.17
CA LEU A 32 2.35 3.18 16.43
C LEU A 32 1.52 4.46 16.45
N ILE A 33 0.18 4.36 16.37
CA ILE A 33 -0.72 5.51 16.47
C ILE A 33 -0.68 6.12 17.88
N LEU A 34 -0.51 5.31 18.93
CA LEU A 34 -0.48 5.78 20.32
C LEU A 34 0.84 6.45 20.71
N ILE A 35 1.96 6.11 20.05
CA ILE A 35 3.30 6.67 20.38
C ILE A 35 3.31 8.19 20.46
N PRO A 36 2.81 8.97 19.46
CA PRO A 36 2.83 10.43 19.52
C PRO A 36 1.99 10.97 20.67
N PHE A 37 0.86 10.37 21.00
CA PHE A 37 0.04 10.80 22.13
C PHE A 37 0.74 10.53 23.48
N ILE A 38 1.42 9.38 23.60
CA ILE A 38 2.22 9.06 24.80
C ILE A 38 3.37 10.06 24.92
N ALA A 39 4.08 10.34 23.82
CA ALA A 39 5.20 11.30 23.82
C ALA A 39 4.73 12.72 24.19
N VAL A 40 3.59 13.16 23.64
CA VAL A 40 2.98 14.45 23.99
C VAL A 40 2.56 14.48 25.46
N GLY A 41 1.92 13.41 25.97
CA GLY A 41 1.51 13.31 27.37
C GLY A 41 2.68 13.33 28.35
N LEU A 42 3.78 12.62 28.01
CA LEU A 42 5.01 12.65 28.83
C LEU A 42 5.66 14.05 28.81
N GLY A 43 5.77 14.69 27.64
CA GLY A 43 6.28 16.04 27.51
C GLY A 43 5.46 17.05 28.32
N TYR A 44 4.13 16.96 28.26
CA TYR A 44 3.23 17.77 29.09
C TYR A 44 3.48 17.54 30.57
N GLY A 45 3.59 16.28 31.04
CA GLY A 45 3.85 15.95 32.44
C GLY A 45 5.16 16.53 32.94
N ILE A 46 6.23 16.45 32.14
CA ILE A 46 7.56 17.04 32.48
C ILE A 46 7.45 18.56 32.62
N ILE A 47 6.80 19.24 31.65
CA ILE A 47 6.66 20.70 31.67
C ILE A 47 5.78 21.14 32.85
N ARG A 48 4.70 20.40 33.13
CA ARG A 48 3.83 20.66 34.28
C ARG A 48 4.57 20.54 35.62
N TYR A 49 5.49 19.59 35.72
CA TYR A 49 6.33 19.42 36.89
C TYR A 49 7.24 20.63 37.14
N THR A 50 7.63 21.37 36.08
CA THR A 50 8.43 22.59 36.18
C THR A 50 7.63 23.84 36.58
N GLU A 51 6.30 23.71 36.73
CA GLU A 51 5.37 24.80 37.08
C GLU A 51 5.37 26.00 36.12
N ASN A 52 5.84 25.82 34.90
CA ASN A 52 5.91 26.87 33.89
C ASN A 52 4.66 26.87 33.00
N GLU A 53 3.59 27.56 33.43
CA GLU A 53 2.30 27.58 32.75
C GLU A 53 2.38 28.14 31.32
N MET A 54 3.23 29.14 31.08
CA MET A 54 3.40 29.75 29.78
C MET A 54 4.02 28.75 28.79
N LEU A 55 5.04 28.00 29.22
CA LEU A 55 5.67 26.98 28.43
C LEU A 55 4.69 25.79 28.13
N ILE A 56 3.79 25.47 29.07
CA ILE A 56 2.77 24.43 28.88
C ILE A 56 1.82 24.83 27.73
N THR A 57 1.32 26.04 27.75
CA THR A 57 0.37 26.54 26.74
C THR A 57 0.99 26.53 25.34
N ASP A 58 2.21 27.02 25.22
CA ASP A 58 2.96 27.06 23.97
C ASP A 58 3.26 25.66 23.43
N TYR A 59 3.70 24.76 24.30
CA TYR A 59 3.97 23.37 23.95
C TYR A 59 2.72 22.68 23.42
N LEU A 60 1.58 22.78 24.12
CA LEU A 60 0.34 22.12 23.72
C LEU A 60 -0.20 22.65 22.40
N ASN A 61 -0.20 23.96 22.22
CA ASN A 61 -0.82 24.60 21.07
C ASN A 61 0.02 24.47 19.77
N SER A 62 1.33 24.38 19.88
CA SER A 62 2.21 24.39 18.72
C SER A 62 2.93 23.06 18.51
N VAL A 63 3.74 22.65 19.46
CA VAL A 63 4.64 21.50 19.30
C VAL A 63 3.90 20.17 19.36
N ALA A 64 2.98 20.02 20.33
CA ALA A 64 2.26 18.76 20.51
C ALA A 64 1.35 18.44 19.31
N MET A 65 0.58 19.44 18.87
CA MET A 65 -0.32 19.29 17.72
C MET A 65 0.47 18.95 16.45
N MET A 66 1.54 19.68 16.16
CA MET A 66 2.37 19.42 14.98
C MET A 66 3.08 18.07 15.05
N SER A 67 3.52 17.63 16.23
CA SER A 67 4.13 16.29 16.40
C SER A 67 3.17 15.16 16.06
N VAL A 68 1.92 15.22 16.52
CA VAL A 68 0.89 14.24 16.22
C VAL A 68 0.63 14.18 14.71
N TRP A 69 0.46 15.32 14.06
CA TRP A 69 0.23 15.39 12.62
C TRP A 69 1.42 14.92 11.80
N PHE A 70 2.63 15.27 12.19
CA PHE A 70 3.86 14.81 11.53
C PHE A 70 3.96 13.28 11.57
N PHE A 71 3.67 12.68 12.72
CA PHE A 71 3.67 11.23 12.86
C PHE A 71 2.61 10.54 11.99
N LEU A 72 1.42 11.14 11.88
CA LEU A 72 0.38 10.66 10.96
C LEU A 72 0.87 10.67 9.51
N LEU A 73 1.56 11.73 9.08
CA LEU A 73 2.12 11.84 7.74
C LEU A 73 3.17 10.75 7.47
N ILE A 74 4.03 10.43 8.45
CA ILE A 74 4.97 9.31 8.34
C ILE A 74 4.23 7.99 8.14
N MET A 75 3.19 7.72 8.93
CA MET A 75 2.40 6.49 8.81
C MET A 75 1.74 6.37 7.43
N MET A 76 1.23 7.48 6.91
CA MET A 76 0.65 7.55 5.57
C MET A 76 1.70 7.28 4.49
N PHE A 77 2.88 7.88 4.61
CA PHE A 77 3.99 7.66 3.68
C PHE A 77 4.46 6.19 3.66
N LEU A 78 4.56 5.57 4.82
CA LEU A 78 4.90 4.13 4.93
C LEU A 78 3.86 3.25 4.22
N THR A 79 2.57 3.64 4.26
CA THR A 79 1.51 2.94 3.53
C THR A 79 1.72 3.02 2.02
N PHE A 80 2.09 4.19 1.49
CA PHE A 80 2.38 4.36 0.06
C PHE A 80 3.57 3.52 -0.39
N ARG A 81 4.66 3.55 0.35
CA ARG A 81 5.85 2.76 0.04
C ARG A 81 5.52 1.27 -0.01
N ARG A 82 4.73 0.79 0.95
CA ARG A 82 4.27 -0.60 0.98
C ARG A 82 3.44 -0.99 -0.25
N LEU A 83 2.54 -0.12 -0.70
CA LEU A 83 1.73 -0.35 -1.90
C LEU A 83 2.58 -0.32 -3.18
N GLU A 84 3.62 0.51 -3.23
CA GLU A 84 4.54 0.56 -4.36
C GLU A 84 5.39 -0.71 -4.44
N ASP A 85 5.95 -1.18 -3.32
CA ASP A 85 6.72 -2.43 -3.26
C ASP A 85 5.85 -3.62 -3.72
N HIS A 86 4.59 -3.65 -3.28
CA HIS A 86 3.60 -4.63 -3.72
C HIS A 86 3.34 -4.56 -5.23
N SER A 87 3.11 -3.38 -5.78
CA SER A 87 2.88 -3.19 -7.22
C SER A 87 4.06 -3.63 -8.08
N ASN A 88 5.29 -3.37 -7.63
CA ASN A 88 6.50 -3.79 -8.33
C ASN A 88 6.61 -5.31 -8.38
N ARG A 89 6.28 -6.00 -7.30
CA ARG A 89 6.22 -7.46 -7.27
C ARG A 89 5.14 -8.00 -8.22
N ASP A 90 3.98 -7.38 -8.25
CA ASP A 90 2.87 -7.84 -9.09
C ASP A 90 3.17 -7.71 -10.58
N ARG A 91 3.99 -6.73 -10.98
CA ARG A 91 4.50 -6.64 -12.35
C ARG A 91 5.35 -7.86 -12.69
N GLN A 92 6.30 -8.24 -11.82
CA GLN A 92 7.13 -9.43 -12.02
C GLN A 92 6.29 -10.70 -12.11
N TRP A 93 5.32 -10.84 -11.23
CA TRP A 93 4.39 -11.96 -11.21
C TRP A 93 3.61 -12.11 -12.53
N ARG A 94 3.06 -11.02 -13.07
CA ARG A 94 2.34 -11.04 -14.34
C ARG A 94 3.27 -11.32 -15.52
N ASP A 95 4.48 -10.77 -15.52
CA ASP A 95 5.48 -11.05 -16.57
C ASP A 95 5.79 -12.54 -16.63
N ILE A 96 6.02 -13.18 -15.49
CA ILE A 96 6.28 -14.62 -15.43
C ILE A 96 5.10 -15.42 -16.00
N LEU A 97 3.85 -15.07 -15.67
CA LEU A 97 2.66 -15.75 -16.20
C LEU A 97 2.49 -15.56 -17.72
N ILE A 98 2.81 -14.38 -18.25
CA ILE A 98 2.79 -14.11 -19.69
C ILE A 98 3.84 -14.96 -20.40
N HIS A 99 5.05 -15.04 -19.86
CA HIS A 99 6.11 -15.88 -20.39
C HIS A 99 5.75 -17.36 -20.33
N TYR A 100 5.21 -17.83 -19.22
CA TYR A 100 4.72 -19.20 -19.06
C TYR A 100 3.68 -19.58 -20.12
N ALA A 101 2.67 -18.72 -20.35
CA ALA A 101 1.67 -18.96 -21.40
C ALA A 101 2.29 -19.02 -22.79
N ARG A 102 3.29 -18.19 -23.07
CA ARG A 102 4.00 -18.17 -24.36
C ARG A 102 4.81 -19.44 -24.60
N GLU A 103 5.54 -19.92 -23.59
CA GLU A 103 6.34 -21.16 -23.67
C GLU A 103 5.44 -22.40 -23.85
N ARG A 104 4.17 -22.29 -23.47
CA ARG A 104 3.14 -23.29 -23.73
C ARG A 104 2.49 -23.17 -25.12
N GLY A 105 2.96 -22.28 -25.97
CA GLY A 105 2.41 -22.05 -27.31
C GLY A 105 1.04 -21.33 -27.31
N CYS A 106 0.63 -20.78 -26.16
CA CYS A 106 -0.62 -20.02 -26.05
C CYS A 106 -0.43 -18.57 -26.50
N SER A 107 -1.48 -17.99 -27.09
CA SER A 107 -1.45 -16.56 -27.49
C SER A 107 -1.40 -15.66 -26.27
N SER A 108 -0.35 -14.86 -26.12
CA SER A 108 -0.14 -13.93 -24.99
C SER A 108 -0.54 -12.48 -25.32
N VAL A 109 -1.12 -12.20 -26.48
CA VAL A 109 -1.41 -10.82 -26.94
C VAL A 109 -2.40 -10.10 -26.01
N ASN A 110 -3.49 -10.76 -25.66
CA ASN A 110 -4.49 -10.17 -24.77
C ASN A 110 -3.95 -10.00 -23.34
N LEU A 111 -3.16 -10.97 -22.85
CA LEU A 111 -2.49 -10.87 -21.56
C LEU A 111 -1.57 -9.65 -21.48
N GLN A 112 -0.77 -9.41 -22.52
CA GLN A 112 0.11 -8.22 -22.61
C GLN A 112 -0.70 -6.92 -22.64
N LYS A 113 -1.86 -6.91 -23.33
CA LYS A 113 -2.74 -5.73 -23.36
C LYS A 113 -3.32 -5.43 -21.99
N LEU A 114 -3.74 -6.45 -21.24
CA LEU A 114 -4.27 -6.31 -19.89
C LEU A 114 -3.15 -5.95 -18.89
N ASP A 115 -1.95 -6.52 -19.02
CA ASP A 115 -0.80 -6.13 -18.19
C ASP A 115 -0.45 -4.65 -18.40
N ARG A 116 -0.44 -4.14 -19.64
CA ARG A 116 -0.24 -2.70 -19.88
C ARG A 116 -1.29 -1.84 -19.17
N ARG A 117 -2.53 -2.32 -19.07
CA ARG A 117 -3.59 -1.63 -18.32
C ARG A 117 -3.33 -1.67 -16.82
N CYS A 118 -2.91 -2.81 -16.26
CA CYS A 118 -2.50 -2.93 -14.86
C CYS A 118 -1.35 -1.96 -14.55
N ARG A 119 -0.29 -1.97 -15.36
CA ARG A 119 0.87 -1.06 -15.22
C ARG A 119 0.50 0.42 -15.27
N ARG A 120 -0.52 0.79 -16.06
CA ARG A 120 -1.01 2.18 -16.10
C ARG A 120 -1.68 2.58 -14.79
N ILE A 121 -2.41 1.68 -14.13
CA ILE A 121 -3.01 1.91 -12.82
C ILE A 121 -1.92 1.99 -11.74
N GLU A 122 -0.92 1.12 -11.81
CA GLU A 122 0.20 1.01 -10.87
C GLU A 122 1.28 2.10 -11.06
N GLY A 123 1.32 2.72 -12.24
CA GLY A 123 2.37 3.68 -12.64
C GLY A 123 2.21 5.07 -12.05
N THR A 124 1.23 5.32 -11.21
CA THR A 124 1.07 6.59 -10.51
C THR A 124 2.13 6.70 -9.41
N ALA A 125 3.23 7.39 -9.70
CA ALA A 125 4.35 7.61 -8.77
C ALA A 125 3.95 8.58 -7.63
N ILE A 126 3.00 8.16 -6.78
CA ILE A 126 2.46 8.98 -5.67
C ILE A 126 3.48 9.16 -4.55
N ILE A 127 4.49 8.30 -4.47
CA ILE A 127 5.53 8.44 -3.47
C ILE A 127 6.28 9.78 -3.59
N TYR A 128 6.44 10.31 -4.81
CA TYR A 128 7.09 11.61 -5.02
C TYR A 128 6.30 12.78 -4.41
N PRO A 129 5.02 13.03 -4.75
CA PRO A 129 4.28 14.10 -4.13
C PRO A 129 4.09 13.88 -2.61
N ALA A 130 3.94 12.64 -2.15
CA ALA A 130 3.89 12.31 -0.73
C ALA A 130 5.21 12.66 -0.01
N SER A 131 6.37 12.39 -0.64
CA SER A 131 7.69 12.76 -0.10
C SER A 131 7.86 14.28 0.00
N ILE A 132 7.41 15.03 -1.02
CA ILE A 132 7.47 16.49 -1.03
C ILE A 132 6.61 17.06 0.11
N ILE A 133 5.39 16.56 0.28
CA ILE A 133 4.50 17.01 1.36
C ILE A 133 5.11 16.68 2.73
N LEU A 134 5.67 15.49 2.91
CA LEU A 134 6.33 15.09 4.15
C LEU A 134 7.54 15.97 4.45
N ALA A 135 8.39 16.26 3.45
CA ALA A 135 9.55 17.13 3.59
C ALA A 135 9.15 18.59 3.93
N ALA A 136 8.12 19.12 3.25
CA ALA A 136 7.59 20.45 3.55
C ALA A 136 7.05 20.52 4.98
N TYR A 137 6.33 19.51 5.42
CA TYR A 137 5.82 19.46 6.79
C TYR A 137 6.95 19.33 7.83
N PHE A 138 7.99 18.56 7.52
CA PHE A 138 9.18 18.46 8.38
C PHE A 138 9.85 19.82 8.59
N VAL A 139 9.99 20.61 7.52
CA VAL A 139 10.53 21.98 7.62
C VAL A 139 9.65 22.84 8.52
N LEU A 140 8.31 22.80 8.36
CA LEU A 140 7.38 23.52 9.21
C LEU A 140 7.49 23.09 10.68
N PHE A 141 7.63 21.79 10.92
CA PHE A 141 7.81 21.24 12.26
C PHE A 141 9.08 21.72 12.92
N VAL A 142 10.22 21.73 12.19
CA VAL A 142 11.50 22.27 12.68
C VAL A 142 11.39 23.76 12.98
N LEU A 143 10.74 24.53 12.10
CA LEU A 143 10.50 25.96 12.35
C LEU A 143 9.68 26.19 13.63
N ALA A 144 8.63 25.40 13.85
CA ALA A 144 7.82 25.48 15.06
C ALA A 144 8.61 25.13 16.33
N LEU A 145 9.55 24.17 16.25
CA LEU A 145 10.46 23.83 17.37
C LEU A 145 11.49 24.93 17.67
N CYS A 146 12.02 25.57 16.62
CA CYS A 146 13.05 26.60 16.76
C CYS A 146 12.50 27.93 17.28
N TYR A 147 11.22 28.24 16.99
CA TYR A 147 10.61 29.55 17.29
C TYR A 147 9.42 29.52 18.28
N PRO A 148 9.33 28.62 19.27
CA PRO A 148 8.19 28.58 20.18
C PRO A 148 8.08 29.83 21.05
N LYS A 149 9.19 30.53 21.32
CA LYS A 149 9.24 31.73 22.19
C LYS A 149 8.98 33.03 21.48
N VAL A 150 9.08 33.11 20.15
CA VAL A 150 9.00 34.34 19.35
C VAL A 150 7.54 34.76 19.12
N VAL A 151 6.58 33.89 19.43
CA VAL A 151 5.14 34.07 19.19
C VAL A 151 4.49 35.17 20.03
N TYR A 152 5.12 35.59 21.15
CA TYR A 152 4.43 36.38 22.15
C TYR A 152 4.65 37.90 22.08
N TYR A 153 5.63 38.41 21.33
CA TYR A 153 6.07 39.81 21.49
C TYR A 153 5.78 40.75 20.33
N GLU A 154 5.43 40.30 19.14
CA GLU A 154 5.13 41.19 18.01
C GLU A 154 3.99 40.68 17.13
N PHE A 155 3.10 41.58 16.71
CA PHE A 155 1.92 41.29 15.86
C PHE A 155 2.28 40.56 14.56
N GLY A 156 3.45 40.85 13.96
CA GLY A 156 3.95 40.21 12.75
C GLY A 156 4.28 38.70 12.96
N ILE A 157 4.71 38.33 14.15
CA ILE A 157 5.07 36.94 14.50
C ILE A 157 3.82 36.08 14.74
N HIS A 158 2.79 36.66 15.34
CA HIS A 158 1.48 36.02 15.45
C HIS A 158 0.90 35.66 14.07
N ILE A 159 1.00 36.56 13.09
CA ILE A 159 0.59 36.30 11.73
C ILE A 159 1.41 35.16 11.12
N THR A 160 2.71 35.12 11.34
CA THR A 160 3.59 34.07 10.81
C THR A 160 3.24 32.70 11.37
N MET A 161 3.05 32.56 12.69
CA MET A 161 2.65 31.29 13.31
C MET A 161 1.27 30.84 12.85
N TYR A 162 0.31 31.75 12.75
CA TYR A 162 -1.02 31.45 12.22
C TYR A 162 -0.93 30.95 10.77
N THR A 163 -0.09 31.58 9.96
CA THR A 163 0.17 31.18 8.57
C THR A 163 0.81 29.79 8.51
N LEU A 164 1.79 29.48 9.39
CA LEU A 164 2.41 28.14 9.46
C LEU A 164 1.41 27.06 9.85
N VAL A 165 0.52 27.34 10.81
CA VAL A 165 -0.55 26.41 11.22
C VAL A 165 -1.54 26.17 10.08
N LEU A 166 -1.98 27.22 9.38
CA LEU A 166 -2.87 27.11 8.22
C LEU A 166 -2.21 26.31 7.08
N PHE A 167 -0.94 26.59 6.81
CA PHE A 167 -0.21 25.87 5.76
C PHE A 167 -0.01 24.40 6.15
N GLY A 168 0.30 24.10 7.40
CA GLY A 168 0.36 22.75 7.93
C GLY A 168 -1.00 22.01 7.79
N ALA A 169 -2.10 22.68 8.11
CA ALA A 169 -3.45 22.14 7.92
C ALA A 169 -3.76 21.83 6.45
N ALA A 170 -3.38 22.74 5.53
CA ALA A 170 -3.52 22.54 4.09
C ALA A 170 -2.71 21.32 3.59
N LEU A 171 -1.46 21.18 4.03
CA LEU A 171 -0.63 20.00 3.71
C LEU A 171 -1.23 18.71 4.25
N ASN A 172 -1.79 18.72 5.46
CA ASN A 172 -2.50 17.56 6.03
C ASN A 172 -3.75 17.20 5.22
N PHE A 173 -4.51 18.19 4.78
CA PHE A 173 -5.68 17.96 3.93
C PHE A 173 -5.29 17.37 2.56
N LEU A 174 -4.24 17.91 1.93
CA LEU A 174 -3.70 17.35 0.68
C LEU A 174 -3.22 15.90 0.87
N MET A 175 -2.50 15.62 1.95
CA MET A 175 -2.08 14.26 2.25
C MET A 175 -3.29 13.35 2.52
N PHE A 176 -4.31 13.81 3.23
CA PHE A 176 -5.56 13.08 3.41
C PHE A 176 -6.20 12.70 2.06
N LEU A 177 -6.29 13.63 1.11
CA LEU A 177 -6.82 13.36 -0.23
C LEU A 177 -5.98 12.33 -0.99
N LEU A 178 -4.63 12.43 -0.90
CA LEU A 178 -3.72 11.45 -1.50
C LEU A 178 -3.90 10.06 -0.87
N VAL A 179 -3.94 9.97 0.47
CA VAL A 179 -4.18 8.72 1.18
C VAL A 179 -5.50 8.09 0.76
N TYR A 180 -6.57 8.87 0.75
CA TYR A 180 -7.86 8.36 0.33
C TYR A 180 -7.81 7.83 -1.10
N THR A 181 -7.34 8.64 -2.05
CA THR A 181 -7.33 8.28 -3.46
C THR A 181 -6.47 7.04 -3.71
N TYR A 182 -5.32 6.96 -3.08
CA TYR A 182 -4.37 5.89 -3.35
C TYR A 182 -4.58 4.66 -2.48
N SER A 183 -4.86 4.82 -1.20
CA SER A 183 -4.98 3.69 -0.29
C SER A 183 -6.36 3.05 -0.24
N MET A 184 -7.39 3.75 -0.72
CA MET A 184 -8.76 3.25 -0.74
C MET A 184 -9.26 2.97 -2.16
N LYS A 185 -9.00 3.88 -3.10
CA LYS A 185 -9.46 3.75 -4.49
C LYS A 185 -8.53 2.90 -5.33
N TYR A 186 -7.23 3.03 -5.12
CA TYR A 186 -6.22 2.29 -5.86
C TYR A 186 -6.32 0.77 -5.66
N PRO A 187 -6.38 0.20 -4.42
CA PRO A 187 -6.50 -1.25 -4.24
C PRO A 187 -7.70 -1.86 -4.95
N HIS A 188 -8.84 -1.14 -4.97
CA HIS A 188 -10.02 -1.58 -5.69
C HIS A 188 -9.80 -1.61 -7.22
N ALA A 189 -9.23 -0.55 -7.79
CA ALA A 189 -8.93 -0.48 -9.22
C ALA A 189 -7.86 -1.50 -9.63
N HIS A 190 -6.83 -1.67 -8.80
CA HIS A 190 -5.75 -2.63 -8.96
C HIS A 190 -6.28 -4.07 -8.94
N GLU A 191 -7.03 -4.46 -7.89
CA GLU A 191 -7.63 -5.78 -7.78
C GLU A 191 -8.57 -6.09 -8.95
N SER A 192 -9.42 -5.14 -9.34
CA SER A 192 -10.33 -5.30 -10.48
C SER A 192 -9.57 -5.53 -11.80
N SER A 193 -8.41 -4.89 -11.98
CA SER A 193 -7.59 -5.10 -13.17
C SER A 193 -6.84 -6.43 -13.14
N GLN A 194 -6.40 -6.87 -11.96
CA GLN A 194 -5.78 -8.18 -11.75
C GLN A 194 -6.78 -9.32 -12.00
N ILE A 195 -8.01 -9.21 -11.50
CA ILE A 195 -9.06 -10.22 -11.74
C ILE A 195 -9.26 -10.41 -13.25
N ARG A 196 -9.35 -9.31 -14.02
CA ARG A 196 -9.48 -9.40 -15.48
C ARG A 196 -8.26 -10.05 -16.14
N PHE A 197 -7.06 -9.77 -15.65
CA PHE A 197 -5.83 -10.42 -16.14
C PHE A 197 -5.86 -11.92 -15.84
N VAL A 198 -6.27 -12.31 -14.64
CA VAL A 198 -6.38 -13.70 -14.22
C VAL A 198 -7.45 -14.46 -15.03
N GLU A 199 -8.60 -13.83 -15.29
CA GLU A 199 -9.65 -14.41 -16.14
C GLU A 199 -9.13 -14.67 -17.55
N GLU A 200 -8.42 -13.72 -18.16
CA GLU A 200 -7.81 -13.92 -19.50
C GLU A 200 -6.72 -15.01 -19.45
N PHE A 201 -5.92 -15.05 -18.39
CA PHE A 201 -4.93 -16.11 -18.20
C PHE A 201 -5.62 -17.48 -18.08
N ARG A 202 -6.73 -17.56 -17.37
CA ARG A 202 -7.56 -18.77 -17.27
C ARG A 202 -8.06 -19.22 -18.63
N PHE A 203 -8.65 -18.32 -19.44
CA PHE A 203 -9.11 -18.65 -20.79
C PHE A 203 -7.94 -19.07 -21.69
N THR A 204 -6.82 -18.42 -21.59
CA THR A 204 -5.62 -18.75 -22.36
C THR A 204 -5.11 -20.14 -22.03
N MET A 205 -5.06 -20.51 -20.75
CA MET A 205 -4.53 -21.79 -20.27
C MET A 205 -5.53 -22.97 -20.38
N LEU A 206 -6.84 -22.70 -20.56
CA LEU A 206 -7.81 -23.75 -20.87
C LEU A 206 -7.45 -24.49 -22.16
N ARG A 207 -6.81 -23.82 -23.13
CA ARG A 207 -6.34 -24.48 -24.36
C ARG A 207 -5.22 -25.50 -24.13
N ASP A 208 -4.55 -25.42 -23.00
CA ASP A 208 -3.49 -26.32 -22.56
C ASP A 208 -3.97 -27.28 -21.44
N ASP A 209 -5.30 -27.44 -21.29
CA ASP A 209 -5.94 -28.29 -20.26
C ASP A 209 -5.57 -27.92 -18.81
N MET A 210 -5.13 -26.69 -18.57
CA MET A 210 -4.80 -26.22 -17.23
C MET A 210 -6.02 -25.59 -16.55
N VAL A 211 -6.36 -26.09 -15.36
CA VAL A 211 -7.42 -25.50 -14.52
C VAL A 211 -6.82 -24.42 -13.63
N VAL A 212 -7.05 -23.15 -14.00
CA VAL A 212 -6.60 -21.98 -13.22
C VAL A 212 -7.67 -21.62 -12.18
N PRO A 213 -7.30 -21.39 -10.89
CA PRO A 213 -8.24 -21.00 -9.85
C PRO A 213 -8.82 -19.60 -10.11
N GLU A 214 -10.02 -19.36 -9.58
CA GLU A 214 -10.67 -18.06 -9.64
C GLU A 214 -10.14 -17.10 -8.57
N MET A 215 -9.98 -15.82 -8.91
CA MET A 215 -9.62 -14.76 -7.99
C MET A 215 -10.89 -14.00 -7.57
N ILE A 216 -11.17 -13.98 -6.25
CA ILE A 216 -12.37 -13.34 -5.69
C ILE A 216 -12.02 -11.94 -5.21
N PRO A 217 -12.84 -10.90 -5.50
CA PRO A 217 -12.58 -9.55 -5.03
C PRO A 217 -12.68 -9.44 -3.50
N SER A 218 -11.73 -8.75 -2.88
CA SER A 218 -11.65 -8.55 -1.43
C SER A 218 -11.83 -7.10 -1.00
N VAL A 219 -11.57 -6.15 -1.90
CA VAL A 219 -11.60 -4.72 -1.61
C VAL A 219 -12.95 -4.11 -1.99
N ARG A 220 -13.60 -3.45 -1.02
CA ARG A 220 -14.87 -2.75 -1.26
C ARG A 220 -14.63 -1.34 -1.75
N HIS A 221 -15.50 -0.89 -2.66
CA HIS A 221 -15.54 0.50 -3.08
C HIS A 221 -16.03 1.40 -1.93
N THR A 222 -15.37 2.54 -1.73
CA THR A 222 -15.74 3.54 -0.72
C THR A 222 -15.97 4.90 -1.38
N TRP A 223 -16.77 5.75 -0.73
CA TRP A 223 -17.16 7.06 -1.25
C TRP A 223 -16.33 8.18 -0.61
N LEU A 224 -15.55 8.90 -1.42
CA LEU A 224 -14.69 10.01 -0.97
C LEU A 224 -15.47 11.06 -0.16
N ILE A 225 -16.65 11.43 -0.62
CA ILE A 225 -17.47 12.47 -0.01
C ILE A 225 -17.74 12.20 1.48
N ILE A 226 -18.04 10.93 1.83
CA ILE A 226 -18.33 10.54 3.22
C ILE A 226 -17.07 10.74 4.08
N HIS A 227 -15.91 10.33 3.57
CA HIS A 227 -14.64 10.44 4.30
C HIS A 227 -14.19 11.90 4.47
N VAL A 228 -14.38 12.76 3.44
CA VAL A 228 -14.10 14.20 3.54
C VAL A 228 -15.01 14.85 4.57
N PHE A 229 -16.31 14.53 4.53
CA PHE A 229 -17.27 15.07 5.49
C PHE A 229 -16.92 14.69 6.94
N LEU A 230 -16.61 13.40 7.18
CA LEU A 230 -16.19 12.94 8.51
C LEU A 230 -14.88 13.59 8.95
N PHE A 231 -13.91 13.76 8.04
CA PHE A 231 -12.66 14.46 8.34
C PHE A 231 -12.90 15.90 8.79
N MET A 232 -13.75 16.64 8.07
CA MET A 232 -14.07 18.03 8.38
C MET A 232 -14.83 18.18 9.71
N ILE A 233 -15.86 17.35 9.95
CA ILE A 233 -16.68 17.42 11.20
C ILE A 233 -15.84 17.09 12.42
N THR A 234 -14.90 16.15 12.32
CA THR A 234 -14.07 15.74 13.45
C THR A 234 -12.82 16.60 13.65
N GLY A 235 -12.68 17.70 12.89
CA GLY A 235 -11.45 18.53 12.93
C GLY A 235 -10.18 17.74 12.63
N GLY A 236 -10.29 16.74 11.75
CA GLY A 236 -9.18 15.90 11.32
C GLY A 236 -8.95 14.63 12.17
N LEU A 237 -9.58 14.46 13.33
CA LEU A 237 -9.41 13.25 14.16
C LEU A 237 -9.80 11.97 13.42
N TYR A 238 -10.69 12.05 12.46
CA TYR A 238 -11.07 10.93 11.60
C TYR A 238 -9.88 10.34 10.83
N ALA A 239 -8.79 11.07 10.63
CA ALA A 239 -7.58 10.57 9.95
C ALA A 239 -6.99 9.34 10.66
N PHE A 240 -7.06 9.26 11.98
CA PHE A 240 -6.60 8.09 12.74
C PHE A 240 -7.40 6.84 12.42
N TYR A 241 -8.73 6.96 12.36
CA TYR A 241 -9.60 5.87 11.96
C TYR A 241 -9.37 5.48 10.50
N LEU A 242 -9.19 6.47 9.62
CA LEU A 242 -8.89 6.22 8.20
C LEU A 242 -7.61 5.42 8.02
N ILE A 243 -6.55 5.72 8.75
CA ILE A 243 -5.29 4.97 8.71
C ILE A 243 -5.53 3.51 9.11
N LEU A 244 -6.24 3.25 10.20
CA LEU A 244 -6.57 1.88 10.62
C LEU A 244 -7.34 1.14 9.53
N MET A 245 -8.32 1.79 8.92
CA MET A 245 -9.13 1.25 7.84
C MET A 245 -8.28 0.91 6.60
N VAL A 246 -7.36 1.81 6.23
CA VAL A 246 -6.42 1.62 5.12
C VAL A 246 -5.50 0.43 5.38
N TYR A 247 -4.90 0.35 6.57
CA TYR A 247 -4.03 -0.78 6.93
C TYR A 247 -4.78 -2.11 6.89
N ARG A 248 -5.99 -2.15 7.43
CA ARG A 248 -6.84 -3.35 7.43
C ARG A 248 -7.22 -3.76 6.00
N SER A 249 -7.64 -2.81 5.18
CA SER A 249 -8.00 -3.05 3.78
C SER A 249 -6.81 -3.57 2.97
N THR A 250 -5.64 -2.95 3.14
CA THR A 250 -4.40 -3.37 2.48
C THR A 250 -3.99 -4.78 2.93
N ASN A 251 -4.03 -5.08 4.24
CA ASN A 251 -3.73 -6.41 4.74
C ASN A 251 -4.67 -7.47 4.15
N ASN A 252 -5.98 -7.20 4.11
CA ASN A 252 -6.96 -8.13 3.57
C ASN A 252 -6.70 -8.40 2.08
N HIS A 253 -6.39 -7.36 1.31
CA HIS A 253 -6.00 -7.50 -0.10
C HIS A 253 -4.78 -8.40 -0.26
N LEU A 254 -3.71 -8.13 0.50
CA LEU A 254 -2.48 -8.93 0.46
C LEU A 254 -2.73 -10.39 0.84
N TYR A 255 -3.51 -10.67 1.89
CA TYR A 255 -3.85 -12.04 2.29
C TYR A 255 -4.66 -12.79 1.22
N ASN A 256 -5.66 -12.12 0.63
CA ASN A 256 -6.48 -12.71 -0.41
C ASN A 256 -5.66 -13.05 -1.65
N GLN A 257 -4.81 -12.13 -2.08
CA GLN A 257 -3.91 -12.35 -3.21
C GLN A 257 -2.93 -13.49 -2.92
N TRP A 258 -2.35 -13.53 -1.73
CA TRP A 258 -1.46 -14.62 -1.34
C TRP A 258 -2.15 -15.99 -1.39
N SER A 259 -3.35 -16.08 -0.83
CA SER A 259 -4.17 -17.31 -0.91
C SER A 259 -4.43 -17.74 -2.36
N TYR A 260 -4.69 -16.78 -3.24
CA TYR A 260 -4.86 -17.02 -4.66
C TYR A 260 -3.57 -17.53 -5.32
N GLU A 261 -2.45 -16.86 -5.10
CA GLU A 261 -1.16 -17.20 -5.69
C GLU A 261 -0.68 -18.60 -5.28
N ILE A 262 -0.89 -19.00 -4.03
CA ILE A 262 -0.59 -20.38 -3.59
C ILE A 262 -1.44 -21.41 -4.34
N ARG A 263 -2.72 -21.13 -4.55
CA ARG A 263 -3.61 -22.02 -5.33
C ARG A 263 -3.16 -22.10 -6.79
N LEU A 264 -2.79 -20.97 -7.38
CA LEU A 264 -2.27 -20.91 -8.75
C LEU A 264 -0.94 -21.64 -8.87
N MET A 265 -0.02 -21.46 -7.92
CA MET A 265 1.25 -22.18 -7.86
C MET A 265 1.03 -23.70 -7.84
N LYS A 266 0.13 -24.19 -6.99
CA LYS A 266 -0.23 -25.62 -6.95
C LYS A 266 -0.79 -26.13 -8.27
N ALA A 267 -1.61 -25.32 -8.95
CA ALA A 267 -2.19 -25.65 -10.25
C ALA A 267 -1.10 -25.75 -11.33
N ILE A 268 -0.17 -24.81 -11.39
CA ILE A 268 0.97 -24.81 -12.32
C ILE A 268 1.87 -26.02 -12.08
N VAL A 269 2.27 -26.29 -10.84
CA VAL A 269 3.14 -27.42 -10.49
C VAL A 269 2.46 -28.76 -10.84
N LYS A 270 1.16 -28.89 -10.53
CA LYS A 270 0.39 -30.09 -10.90
C LYS A 270 0.31 -30.30 -12.42
N HIS A 271 0.14 -29.22 -13.17
CA HIS A 271 0.05 -29.25 -14.63
C HIS A 271 1.38 -29.69 -15.25
N GLU A 272 2.52 -29.15 -14.78
CA GLU A 272 3.84 -29.55 -15.23
C GLU A 272 4.17 -31.01 -14.86
N GLY A 273 3.89 -31.43 -13.64
CA GLY A 273 4.11 -32.80 -13.18
C GLY A 273 3.25 -33.83 -13.95
N GLY A 274 2.00 -33.48 -14.27
CA GLY A 274 1.10 -34.33 -15.07
C GLY A 274 1.57 -34.53 -16.50
N LYS A 275 2.17 -33.52 -17.14
CA LYS A 275 2.72 -33.63 -18.51
C LYS A 275 4.03 -34.42 -18.54
N GLY A 276 4.88 -34.27 -17.52
CA GLY A 276 6.10 -35.09 -17.37
C GLY A 276 5.81 -36.60 -17.33
N ILE A 277 4.75 -36.98 -16.62
CA ILE A 277 4.32 -38.38 -16.52
C ILE A 277 3.72 -38.88 -17.86
N ARG A 278 2.91 -38.08 -18.56
CA ARG A 278 2.35 -38.43 -19.88
C ARG A 278 3.45 -38.60 -20.93
N SER A 279 4.43 -37.68 -21.00
CA SER A 279 5.55 -37.75 -21.95
C SER A 279 6.45 -38.98 -21.71
N ALA A 280 6.65 -39.39 -20.46
CA ALA A 280 7.38 -40.62 -20.12
C ALA A 280 6.60 -41.88 -20.46
N GLY A 281 5.28 -41.86 -20.36
CA GLY A 281 4.38 -42.96 -20.75
C GLY A 281 4.35 -43.21 -22.27
N ASP A 282 4.32 -42.14 -23.06
CA ASP A 282 4.27 -42.21 -24.53
C ASP A 282 5.63 -42.67 -25.12
N ARG A 283 6.75 -42.24 -24.51
CA ARG A 283 8.09 -42.76 -24.90
C ARG A 283 8.23 -44.29 -24.67
N LYS A 284 7.58 -44.82 -23.62
CA LYS A 284 7.61 -46.28 -23.36
C LYS A 284 6.69 -47.06 -24.34
N LYS A 285 5.63 -46.47 -24.89
CA LYS A 285 4.80 -47.12 -25.90
C LYS A 285 5.44 -47.11 -27.29
N GLY A 286 6.18 -46.07 -27.66
CA GLY A 286 6.95 -46.00 -28.93
C GLY A 286 8.16 -46.88 -29.01
N ALA A 287 8.67 -47.39 -27.87
CA ALA A 287 9.83 -48.29 -27.82
C ALA A 287 9.46 -49.79 -27.87
N LYS A 288 8.18 -50.13 -27.98
CA LYS A 288 7.70 -51.52 -28.08
C LYS A 288 7.00 -51.83 -29.42
N GLY A 289 7.06 -50.96 -30.40
CA GLY A 289 6.68 -51.15 -31.79
C GLY A 289 7.97 -51.17 -32.66
#